data_f922802aa5e13f62fce37d4b68b46e95
#
_entry.id   f922802aa5e13f62fce37d4b68b46e95
#
_cell.length_a   1.000
_cell.length_b   1.000
_cell.length_c   1.000
_cell.angle_alpha   90.00
_cell.angle_beta   90.00
_cell.angle_gamma   90.00
#
_symmetry.space_group_name_H-M   'P 1'
#
loop_
_entity.id
_entity.type
_entity.pdbx_description
1 polymer ?
#
loop_
_entity_poly.entity_id
_entity_poly.type
_entity_poly.pdbx_seq_one_letter_code
_entity_poly.pdbx_strand_id
1 'polypeptide(L)'
;AALQISPGNEAHLHAFGVEAIGNDGVGRQMYLHTSPEFAMKKLLAAGETRIYSFAHVWRNRERGALHSPEFTMLEWYRAGEPYAAVMDDCVALIRLAAETAGSPLRYRDRFCDACLPPERLGVVEAFDRHAGIDLMATFAPDGTPDVDALRSQIGPLRATDDDTWSDLFARVLVTRIEPNLGQGRITILDRYPAAEAALARRLPGEPRLAERFEVYACGVELANGFGELTDMDEQRRRFIAEMDEKQRRYGVRYPLDEDFLAALARMPPASGIAMGFDRVVMLATGAPRIDDVLWVPVGERP
;
A
#
# COMPACT_ATOMS: atom_id res chain seq x y z
N ALA A 1 -5.79 -18.90 2.18
CA ALA A 1 -5.55 -19.51 0.87
C ALA A 1 -5.13 -18.43 -0.14
N ALA A 2 -4.16 -18.73 -0.99
CA ALA A 2 -3.72 -17.82 -2.05
C ALA A 2 -4.78 -17.65 -3.15
N LEU A 3 -5.64 -18.67 -3.35
CA LEU A 3 -6.73 -18.64 -4.30
C LEU A 3 -7.99 -18.08 -3.63
N GLN A 4 -8.54 -17.00 -4.18
CA GLN A 4 -9.66 -16.25 -3.60
C GLN A 4 -10.72 -15.91 -4.66
N ILE A 5 -11.95 -15.66 -4.20
CA ILE A 5 -13.06 -15.19 -5.06
C ILE A 5 -12.95 -13.71 -5.40
N SER A 6 -12.33 -12.90 -4.53
CA SER A 6 -12.02 -11.50 -4.74
C SER A 6 -10.55 -11.26 -4.38
N PRO A 7 -9.75 -10.66 -5.27
CA PRO A 7 -8.32 -10.44 -5.03
C PRO A 7 -8.01 -9.16 -4.24
N GLY A 8 -9.03 -8.43 -3.83
CA GLY A 8 -8.98 -7.06 -3.36
C GLY A 8 -9.68 -6.10 -4.31
N ASN A 9 -10.12 -4.96 -3.81
CA ASN A 9 -10.94 -4.01 -4.54
C ASN A 9 -10.27 -2.62 -4.64
N GLU A 10 -9.02 -2.61 -5.10
CA GLU A 10 -8.27 -1.39 -5.43
C GLU A 10 -8.23 -1.19 -6.96
N ALA A 11 -8.48 0.04 -7.43
CA ALA A 11 -8.64 0.33 -8.85
C ALA A 11 -7.39 0.00 -9.67
N HIS A 12 -6.21 0.32 -9.16
CA HIS A 12 -4.95 0.21 -9.91
C HIS A 12 -4.20 -1.11 -9.66
N LEU A 13 -4.64 -1.93 -8.71
CA LEU A 13 -4.02 -3.22 -8.40
C LEU A 13 -4.62 -4.33 -9.26
N HIS A 14 -3.79 -5.02 -10.04
CA HIS A 14 -4.24 -6.06 -10.96
C HIS A 14 -3.87 -7.46 -10.45
N ALA A 15 -4.86 -8.34 -10.38
CA ALA A 15 -4.67 -9.73 -9.99
C ALA A 15 -4.49 -10.65 -11.21
N PHE A 16 -3.91 -11.83 -10.96
CA PHE A 16 -3.95 -12.93 -11.91
C PHE A 16 -5.27 -13.69 -11.74
N GLY A 17 -6.06 -13.74 -12.80
CA GLY A 17 -7.25 -14.58 -12.87
C GLY A 17 -6.87 -16.03 -13.16
N VAL A 18 -7.55 -16.98 -12.49
CA VAL A 18 -7.41 -18.42 -12.71
C VAL A 18 -8.78 -19.06 -12.81
N GLU A 19 -8.93 -20.06 -13.66
CA GLU A 19 -10.13 -20.89 -13.71
C GLU A 19 -9.97 -22.10 -12.79
N ALA A 20 -10.81 -22.16 -11.76
CA ALA A 20 -10.86 -23.32 -10.86
C ALA A 20 -11.96 -24.28 -11.36
N ILE A 21 -11.59 -25.49 -11.77
CA ILE A 21 -12.52 -26.51 -12.23
C ILE A 21 -12.92 -27.40 -11.06
N GLY A 22 -14.21 -27.43 -10.73
CA GLY A 22 -14.77 -28.28 -9.69
C GLY A 22 -14.89 -29.75 -10.10
N ASN A 23 -15.20 -30.61 -9.14
CA ASN A 23 -15.47 -32.03 -9.42
C ASN A 23 -16.70 -32.27 -10.34
N ASP A 24 -17.54 -31.25 -10.47
CA ASP A 24 -18.69 -31.18 -11.38
C ASP A 24 -18.28 -30.84 -12.84
N GLY A 25 -16.99 -30.60 -13.07
CA GLY A 25 -16.46 -30.13 -14.36
C GLY A 25 -16.77 -28.67 -14.69
N VAL A 26 -17.36 -27.91 -13.75
CA VAL A 26 -17.72 -26.51 -13.98
C VAL A 26 -16.54 -25.60 -13.61
N GLY A 27 -16.12 -24.77 -14.55
CA GLY A 27 -15.12 -23.70 -14.33
C GLY A 27 -15.72 -22.53 -13.54
N ARG A 28 -14.97 -22.06 -12.55
CA ARG A 28 -15.29 -20.89 -11.74
C ARG A 28 -14.13 -19.92 -11.77
N GLN A 29 -14.42 -18.65 -12.03
CA GLN A 29 -13.40 -17.61 -11.99
C GLN A 29 -12.93 -17.40 -10.55
N MET A 30 -11.63 -17.54 -10.34
CA MET A 30 -10.93 -17.24 -9.09
C MET A 30 -9.74 -16.34 -9.37
N TYR A 31 -9.05 -15.90 -8.32
CA TYR A 31 -7.90 -15.02 -8.44
C TYR A 31 -6.80 -15.45 -7.46
N LEU A 32 -5.54 -15.29 -7.88
CA LEU A 32 -4.42 -15.29 -6.94
C LEU A 32 -4.46 -13.99 -6.15
N HIS A 33 -4.29 -14.07 -4.84
CA HIS A 33 -4.39 -12.91 -3.97
C HIS A 33 -3.22 -11.92 -4.18
N THR A 34 -3.50 -10.64 -4.11
CA THR A 34 -2.51 -9.56 -4.20
C THR A 34 -1.93 -9.18 -2.84
N SER A 35 -2.56 -9.67 -1.76
CA SER A 35 -2.20 -9.58 -0.35
C SER A 35 -3.01 -10.61 0.45
N PRO A 36 -2.53 -11.12 1.59
CA PRO A 36 -3.32 -11.94 2.50
C PRO A 36 -4.33 -11.14 3.36
N GLU A 37 -4.43 -9.82 3.20
CA GLU A 37 -5.17 -8.87 4.03
C GLU A 37 -6.60 -9.32 4.36
N PHE A 38 -7.42 -9.68 3.35
CA PHE A 38 -8.82 -10.04 3.58
C PHE A 38 -8.93 -11.30 4.45
N ALA A 39 -8.04 -12.27 4.23
CA ALA A 39 -8.01 -13.49 5.05
C ALA A 39 -7.57 -13.18 6.48
N MET A 40 -6.54 -12.34 6.66
CA MET A 40 -6.03 -11.98 7.98
C MET A 40 -7.04 -11.15 8.78
N LYS A 41 -7.73 -10.20 8.16
CA LYS A 41 -8.79 -9.43 8.81
C LYS A 41 -9.99 -10.30 9.22
N LYS A 42 -10.33 -11.34 8.46
CA LYS A 42 -11.32 -12.34 8.88
C LYS A 42 -10.88 -13.11 10.14
N LEU A 43 -9.58 -13.37 10.30
CA LEU A 43 -9.04 -13.97 11.53
C LEU A 43 -9.13 -13.03 12.72
N LEU A 44 -8.85 -11.73 12.55
CA LEU A 44 -9.07 -10.71 13.59
C LEU A 44 -10.54 -10.67 14.02
N ALA A 45 -11.47 -10.73 13.06
CA ALA A 45 -12.91 -10.80 13.34
C ALA A 45 -13.33 -12.11 14.06
N ALA A 46 -12.53 -13.17 13.92
CA ALA A 46 -12.70 -14.45 14.61
C ALA A 46 -12.06 -14.48 16.03
N GLY A 47 -11.38 -13.40 16.44
CA GLY A 47 -10.83 -13.27 17.79
C GLY A 47 -9.31 -13.36 17.91
N GLU A 48 -8.60 -13.52 16.79
CA GLU A 48 -7.14 -13.41 16.81
C GLU A 48 -6.72 -11.96 17.11
N THR A 49 -5.62 -11.77 17.83
CA THR A 49 -5.22 -10.43 18.31
C THR A 49 -3.88 -9.96 17.78
N ARG A 50 -2.95 -10.89 17.53
CA ARG A 50 -1.62 -10.63 16.98
C ARG A 50 -1.27 -11.72 16.00
N ILE A 51 -1.28 -11.37 14.73
CA ILE A 51 -1.04 -12.32 13.63
C ILE A 51 -0.03 -11.76 12.65
N TYR A 52 0.74 -12.65 12.03
CA TYR A 52 1.59 -12.31 10.91
C TYR A 52 1.59 -13.43 9.88
N SER A 53 1.94 -13.08 8.65
CA SER A 53 2.09 -14.03 7.55
C SER A 53 3.22 -13.61 6.63
N PHE A 54 4.12 -14.53 6.31
CA PHE A 54 4.92 -14.46 5.09
C PHE A 54 4.14 -15.15 3.98
N ALA A 55 3.73 -14.38 2.99
CA ALA A 55 2.90 -14.89 1.90
C ALA A 55 3.55 -14.59 0.55
N HIS A 56 3.54 -15.58 -0.37
CA HIS A 56 3.68 -15.25 -1.78
C HIS A 56 2.43 -14.52 -2.23
N VAL A 57 2.63 -13.41 -2.93
CA VAL A 57 1.55 -12.59 -3.49
C VAL A 57 1.81 -12.33 -4.95
N TRP A 58 0.74 -12.09 -5.71
CA TRP A 58 0.79 -11.98 -7.15
C TRP A 58 0.12 -10.69 -7.62
N ARG A 59 0.89 -9.83 -8.29
CA ARG A 59 0.41 -8.58 -8.86
C ARG A 59 0.73 -8.54 -10.34
N ASN A 60 -0.32 -8.57 -11.14
CA ASN A 60 -0.20 -8.50 -12.59
C ASN A 60 0.14 -7.08 -13.04
N ARG A 61 0.83 -6.96 -14.17
CA ARG A 61 1.30 -5.69 -14.75
C ARG A 61 2.38 -4.97 -13.93
N GLU A 62 2.90 -5.58 -12.87
CA GLU A 62 3.97 -5.03 -12.06
C GLU A 62 5.28 -5.77 -12.36
N ARG A 63 6.13 -5.13 -13.19
CA ARG A 63 7.47 -5.62 -13.49
C ARG A 63 8.44 -4.45 -13.67
N GLY A 64 9.57 -4.53 -12.98
CA GLY A 64 10.59 -3.48 -13.03
C GLY A 64 11.76 -3.77 -12.10
N ALA A 65 12.63 -2.79 -11.88
CA ALA A 65 13.76 -2.98 -10.96
C ALA A 65 13.31 -3.25 -9.51
N LEU A 66 12.19 -2.68 -9.10
CA LEU A 66 11.61 -2.79 -7.75
C LEU A 66 10.37 -3.69 -7.68
N HIS A 67 9.95 -4.30 -8.80
CA HIS A 67 8.71 -5.05 -8.89
C HIS A 67 8.92 -6.38 -9.60
N SER A 68 8.36 -7.43 -9.02
CA SER A 68 8.18 -8.74 -9.64
C SER A 68 6.69 -9.11 -9.60
N PRO A 69 6.15 -9.78 -10.64
CA PRO A 69 4.74 -10.22 -10.62
C PRO A 69 4.41 -11.21 -9.49
N GLU A 70 5.40 -11.90 -8.96
CA GLU A 70 5.34 -12.73 -7.76
C GLU A 70 6.45 -12.30 -6.82
N PHE A 71 6.13 -12.07 -5.54
CA PHE A 71 7.08 -11.67 -4.52
C PHE A 71 6.59 -12.09 -3.12
N THR A 72 7.46 -11.98 -2.13
CA THR A 72 7.15 -12.26 -0.74
C THR A 72 6.71 -11.00 -0.02
N MET A 73 5.53 -11.06 0.59
CA MET A 73 5.00 -10.03 1.49
C MET A 73 5.01 -10.53 2.92
N LEU A 74 5.53 -9.72 3.82
CA LEU A 74 5.33 -9.89 5.26
C LEU A 74 4.23 -8.94 5.70
N GLU A 75 3.14 -9.50 6.20
CA GLU A 75 1.99 -8.73 6.64
C GLU A 75 1.64 -9.11 8.08
N TRP A 76 1.33 -8.12 8.94
CA TRP A 76 0.95 -8.38 10.33
C TRP A 76 -0.05 -7.37 10.84
N TYR A 77 -0.78 -7.79 11.88
CA TYR A 77 -1.86 -7.02 12.51
C TYR A 77 -1.77 -7.09 14.02
N ARG A 78 -2.22 -5.99 14.67
CA ARG A 78 -2.39 -5.85 16.12
C ARG A 78 -3.78 -5.34 16.43
N ALA A 79 -4.61 -6.16 17.08
CA ALA A 79 -5.91 -5.75 17.58
C ALA A 79 -5.76 -4.92 18.86
N GLY A 80 -6.56 -3.86 18.99
CA GLY A 80 -6.60 -2.98 20.15
C GLY A 80 -5.40 -2.05 20.30
N GLU A 81 -4.45 -2.04 19.36
CA GLU A 81 -3.28 -1.18 19.40
C GLU A 81 -3.34 -0.07 18.32
N PRO A 82 -2.79 1.13 18.60
CA PRO A 82 -2.76 2.21 17.63
C PRO A 82 -1.81 1.90 16.46
N TYR A 83 -2.03 2.51 15.32
CA TYR A 83 -1.20 2.28 14.12
C TYR A 83 0.29 2.70 14.31
N ALA A 84 0.60 3.53 15.29
CA ALA A 84 1.97 3.81 15.68
C ALA A 84 2.73 2.54 16.14
N ALA A 85 2.05 1.56 16.75
CA ALA A 85 2.69 0.32 17.19
C ALA A 85 3.22 -0.52 16.02
N VAL A 86 2.48 -0.59 14.90
CA VAL A 86 2.97 -1.30 13.71
C VAL A 86 4.02 -0.49 12.93
N MET A 87 4.05 0.85 13.06
CA MET A 87 5.18 1.67 12.59
C MET A 87 6.47 1.31 13.33
N ASP A 88 6.41 1.21 14.68
CA ASP A 88 7.56 0.88 15.51
C ASP A 88 8.07 -0.54 15.18
N ASP A 89 7.18 -1.52 15.01
CA ASP A 89 7.54 -2.86 14.55
C ASP A 89 8.27 -2.83 13.19
N CYS A 90 7.74 -2.06 12.25
CA CYS A 90 8.32 -1.93 10.91
C CYS A 90 9.75 -1.39 10.96
N VAL A 91 9.97 -0.31 11.72
CA VAL A 91 11.30 0.27 11.91
C VAL A 91 12.24 -0.73 12.56
N ALA A 92 11.78 -1.49 13.57
CA ALA A 92 12.57 -2.50 14.24
C ALA A 92 12.97 -3.65 13.28
N LEU A 93 12.07 -4.10 12.40
CA LEU A 93 12.35 -5.13 11.40
C LEU A 93 13.34 -4.65 10.33
N ILE A 94 13.19 -3.42 9.85
CA ILE A 94 14.12 -2.82 8.88
C ILE A 94 15.52 -2.66 9.51
N ARG A 95 15.60 -2.24 10.76
CA ARG A 95 16.85 -2.16 11.52
C ARG A 95 17.50 -3.52 11.67
N LEU A 96 16.75 -4.55 12.06
CA LEU A 96 17.24 -5.92 12.15
C LEU A 96 17.81 -6.42 10.83
N ALA A 97 17.17 -6.10 9.70
CA ALA A 97 17.68 -6.46 8.37
C ALA A 97 19.03 -5.79 8.08
N ALA A 98 19.18 -4.49 8.37
CA ALA A 98 20.44 -3.76 8.20
C ALA A 98 21.55 -4.30 9.13
N GLU A 99 21.23 -4.56 10.39
CA GLU A 99 22.16 -5.15 11.37
C GLU A 99 22.63 -6.56 10.93
N THR A 100 21.70 -7.38 10.46
CA THR A 100 22.01 -8.74 9.95
C THR A 100 22.91 -8.69 8.72
N ALA A 101 22.68 -7.74 7.82
CA ALA A 101 23.54 -7.51 6.65
C ALA A 101 24.90 -6.87 7.00
N GLY A 102 25.03 -6.29 8.20
CA GLY A 102 26.23 -5.61 8.65
C GLY A 102 26.56 -4.31 7.89
N SER A 103 25.56 -3.70 7.26
CA SER A 103 25.75 -2.48 6.46
C SER A 103 24.47 -1.62 6.47
N PRO A 104 24.57 -0.29 6.25
CA PRO A 104 23.41 0.53 5.97
C PRO A 104 22.64 0.01 4.76
N LEU A 105 21.33 0.27 4.72
CA LEU A 105 20.50 -0.01 3.55
C LEU A 105 20.97 0.83 2.36
N ARG A 106 20.96 0.25 1.16
CA ARG A 106 21.43 0.91 -0.06
C ARG A 106 20.53 0.62 -1.24
N TYR A 107 20.34 1.64 -2.07
CA TYR A 107 19.75 1.49 -3.38
C TYR A 107 20.40 2.47 -4.36
N ARG A 108 21.13 1.96 -5.35
CA ARG A 108 21.94 2.75 -6.28
C ARG A 108 22.96 3.61 -5.51
N ASP A 109 22.91 4.93 -5.69
CA ASP A 109 23.77 5.95 -5.04
C ASP A 109 23.23 6.44 -3.68
N ARG A 110 22.07 5.92 -3.24
CA ARG A 110 21.39 6.31 -2.00
C ARG A 110 21.70 5.34 -0.88
N PHE A 111 21.74 5.86 0.35
CA PHE A 111 21.88 5.06 1.55
C PHE A 111 20.91 5.51 2.65
N CYS A 112 20.61 4.62 3.57
CA CYS A 112 19.79 4.88 4.74
C CYS A 112 20.38 4.13 5.94
N ASP A 113 20.70 4.86 7.01
CA ASP A 113 21.08 4.27 8.30
C ASP A 113 19.80 3.99 9.09
N ALA A 114 19.42 2.72 9.17
CA ALA A 114 18.24 2.28 9.89
C ALA A 114 18.39 2.36 11.43
N CYS A 115 19.61 2.57 11.96
CA CYS A 115 19.84 2.74 13.39
C CYS A 115 19.51 4.15 13.89
N LEU A 116 19.48 5.14 13.00
CA LEU A 116 19.06 6.48 13.36
C LEU A 116 17.55 6.53 13.67
N PRO A 117 17.09 7.47 14.52
CA PRO A 117 15.67 7.70 14.73
C PRO A 117 14.97 8.00 13.40
N PRO A 118 13.82 7.35 13.09
CA PRO A 118 13.11 7.61 11.86
C PRO A 118 12.56 9.05 11.82
N GLU A 119 12.48 9.62 10.63
CA GLU A 119 11.72 10.83 10.40
C GLU A 119 10.24 10.44 10.24
N ARG A 120 9.35 11.11 10.97
CA ARG A 120 7.91 11.03 10.75
C ARG A 120 7.42 12.31 10.07
N LEU A 121 6.95 12.20 8.85
CA LEU A 121 6.58 13.31 7.97
C LEU A 121 5.12 13.14 7.52
N GLY A 122 4.28 14.16 7.79
CA GLY A 122 2.91 14.15 7.29
C GLY A 122 2.85 14.38 5.79
N VAL A 123 1.92 13.72 5.08
CA VAL A 123 1.75 13.89 3.62
C VAL A 123 1.54 15.36 3.25
N VAL A 124 0.72 16.10 4.01
CA VAL A 124 0.49 17.53 3.76
C VAL A 124 1.81 18.32 3.83
N GLU A 125 2.61 18.07 4.85
CA GLU A 125 3.92 18.69 5.00
C GLU A 125 4.91 18.27 3.91
N ALA A 126 4.86 17.00 3.48
CA ALA A 126 5.70 16.50 2.39
C ALA A 126 5.38 17.20 1.06
N PHE A 127 4.12 17.44 0.77
CA PHE A 127 3.67 18.17 -0.43
C PHE A 127 4.13 19.61 -0.42
N ASP A 128 4.02 20.31 0.71
CA ASP A 128 4.54 21.65 0.86
C ASP A 128 6.06 21.66 0.71
N ARG A 129 6.78 20.83 1.48
CA ARG A 129 8.24 20.80 1.56
C ARG A 129 8.92 20.46 0.23
N HIS A 130 8.43 19.43 -0.48
CA HIS A 130 9.09 18.87 -1.67
C HIS A 130 8.45 19.29 -2.99
N ALA A 131 7.21 19.73 -2.98
CA ALA A 131 6.50 20.11 -4.19
C ALA A 131 6.01 21.55 -4.22
N GLY A 132 6.00 22.28 -3.06
CA GLY A 132 5.46 23.62 -2.94
C GLY A 132 3.94 23.68 -3.14
N ILE A 133 3.23 22.61 -2.77
CA ILE A 133 1.79 22.43 -2.96
C ILE A 133 1.10 22.49 -1.60
N ASP A 134 0.14 23.40 -1.44
CA ASP A 134 -0.81 23.38 -0.33
C ASP A 134 -1.88 22.32 -0.61
N LEU A 135 -1.62 21.09 -0.14
CA LEU A 135 -2.51 19.96 -0.38
C LEU A 135 -3.90 20.17 0.24
N MET A 136 -3.97 20.86 1.41
CA MET A 136 -5.25 21.05 2.08
C MET A 136 -6.16 22.04 1.33
N ALA A 137 -5.59 22.98 0.56
CA ALA A 137 -6.34 23.87 -0.32
C ALA A 137 -6.92 23.17 -1.57
N THR A 138 -6.57 21.90 -1.81
CA THR A 138 -7.12 21.10 -2.91
C THR A 138 -8.34 20.27 -2.52
N PHE A 139 -8.95 20.56 -1.36
CA PHE A 139 -10.20 19.96 -0.93
C PHE A 139 -11.29 21.02 -0.82
N ALA A 140 -12.48 20.69 -1.31
CA ALA A 140 -13.67 21.48 -1.06
C ALA A 140 -14.01 21.51 0.44
N PRO A 141 -14.88 22.42 0.90
CA PRO A 141 -15.26 22.52 2.32
C PRO A 141 -15.87 21.26 2.93
N ASP A 142 -16.47 20.39 2.11
CA ASP A 142 -17.02 19.09 2.51
C ASP A 142 -15.98 17.96 2.55
N GLY A 143 -14.73 18.26 2.19
CA GLY A 143 -13.63 17.31 2.13
C GLY A 143 -13.52 16.54 0.81
N THR A 144 -14.33 16.88 -0.20
CA THR A 144 -14.23 16.29 -1.53
C THR A 144 -12.95 16.80 -2.23
N PRO A 145 -12.14 15.93 -2.87
CA PRO A 145 -10.99 16.35 -3.66
C PRO A 145 -11.39 17.24 -4.85
N ASP A 146 -10.68 18.35 -5.03
CA ASP A 146 -10.84 19.28 -6.14
C ASP A 146 -9.66 19.14 -7.11
N VAL A 147 -9.89 18.50 -8.23
CA VAL A 147 -8.85 18.22 -9.24
C VAL A 147 -8.30 19.50 -9.88
N ASP A 148 -9.14 20.52 -10.08
CA ASP A 148 -8.70 21.76 -10.71
C ASP A 148 -7.83 22.59 -9.75
N ALA A 149 -8.18 22.60 -8.47
CA ALA A 149 -7.35 23.20 -7.43
C ALA A 149 -5.95 22.56 -7.34
N LEU A 150 -5.86 21.20 -7.40
CA LEU A 150 -4.56 20.53 -7.44
C LEU A 150 -3.84 20.78 -8.77
N ARG A 151 -4.54 20.69 -9.89
CA ARG A 151 -4.00 20.96 -11.24
C ARG A 151 -3.34 22.33 -11.35
N SER A 152 -3.93 23.34 -10.74
CA SER A 152 -3.38 24.70 -10.72
C SER A 152 -2.04 24.83 -9.98
N GLN A 153 -1.74 23.91 -9.07
CA GLN A 153 -0.53 23.96 -8.21
C GLN A 153 0.60 23.04 -8.71
N ILE A 154 0.35 22.05 -9.58
CA ILE A 154 1.39 21.09 -9.99
C ILE A 154 2.48 21.66 -10.90
N GLY A 155 2.29 22.88 -11.44
CA GLY A 155 3.27 23.57 -12.28
C GLY A 155 3.59 22.81 -13.57
N PRO A 156 4.88 22.57 -13.92
CA PRO A 156 5.27 21.97 -15.19
C PRO A 156 5.05 20.46 -15.29
N LEU A 157 4.48 19.81 -14.29
CA LEU A 157 4.14 18.38 -14.39
C LEU A 157 3.06 18.18 -15.47
N ARG A 158 3.30 17.17 -16.30
CA ARG A 158 2.36 16.86 -17.38
C ARG A 158 1.04 16.34 -16.80
N ALA A 159 -0.05 17.02 -17.10
CA ALA A 159 -1.41 16.60 -16.80
C ALA A 159 -2.21 16.47 -18.09
N THR A 160 -3.21 15.60 -18.08
CA THR A 160 -4.20 15.44 -19.16
C THR A 160 -5.58 15.83 -18.63
N ASP A 161 -6.52 16.12 -19.53
CA ASP A 161 -7.87 16.52 -19.11
C ASP A 161 -8.63 15.40 -18.40
N ASP A 162 -8.25 14.14 -18.67
CA ASP A 162 -8.84 12.95 -18.05
C ASP A 162 -8.23 12.56 -16.71
N ASP A 163 -7.14 13.24 -16.25
CA ASP A 163 -6.53 12.96 -14.96
C ASP A 163 -7.47 13.31 -13.81
N THR A 164 -7.66 12.36 -12.90
CA THR A 164 -8.35 12.58 -11.63
C THR A 164 -7.44 13.27 -10.62
N TRP A 165 -7.99 13.71 -9.50
CA TRP A 165 -7.20 14.22 -8.37
C TRP A 165 -6.17 13.17 -7.89
N SER A 166 -6.57 11.91 -7.78
CA SER A 166 -5.69 10.80 -7.40
C SER A 166 -4.53 10.58 -8.38
N ASP A 167 -4.77 10.74 -9.69
CA ASP A 167 -3.69 10.65 -10.69
C ASP A 167 -2.65 11.75 -10.51
N LEU A 168 -3.13 12.97 -10.29
CA LEU A 168 -2.23 14.12 -10.06
C LEU A 168 -1.49 13.98 -8.73
N PHE A 169 -2.18 13.56 -7.66
CA PHE A 169 -1.58 13.28 -6.36
C PHE A 169 -0.48 12.23 -6.47
N ALA A 170 -0.77 11.06 -7.05
CA ALA A 170 0.21 9.99 -7.24
C ALA A 170 1.39 10.45 -8.09
N ARG A 171 1.15 11.21 -9.16
CA ARG A 171 2.21 11.75 -10.01
C ARG A 171 3.14 12.70 -9.26
N VAL A 172 2.61 13.60 -8.43
CA VAL A 172 3.43 14.48 -7.58
C VAL A 172 4.20 13.66 -6.55
N LEU A 173 3.53 12.71 -5.89
CA LEU A 173 4.14 11.83 -4.89
C LEU A 173 5.36 11.11 -5.47
N VAL A 174 5.18 10.37 -6.56
CA VAL A 174 6.22 9.54 -7.19
C VAL A 174 7.37 10.39 -7.77
N THR A 175 7.06 11.56 -8.35
CA THR A 175 8.09 12.33 -9.07
C THR A 175 8.83 13.34 -8.22
N ARG A 176 8.20 13.90 -7.18
CA ARG A 176 8.76 14.98 -6.38
C ARG A 176 9.00 14.65 -4.92
N ILE A 177 8.23 13.74 -4.34
CA ILE A 177 8.26 13.47 -2.91
C ILE A 177 9.06 12.20 -2.61
N GLU A 178 8.65 11.04 -3.11
CA GLU A 178 9.32 9.75 -2.86
C GLU A 178 10.85 9.77 -3.08
N PRO A 179 11.38 10.41 -4.13
CA PRO A 179 12.83 10.46 -4.33
C PRO A 179 13.61 11.10 -3.18
N ASN A 180 12.95 11.88 -2.33
CA ASN A 180 13.55 12.58 -1.18
C ASN A 180 13.33 11.83 0.15
N LEU A 181 12.49 10.78 0.16
CA LEU A 181 12.17 10.05 1.38
C LEU A 181 13.21 8.97 1.69
N GLY A 182 13.44 8.70 2.96
CA GLY A 182 14.36 7.65 3.38
C GLY A 182 15.84 7.93 3.07
N GLN A 183 16.22 9.20 2.87
CA GLN A 183 17.60 9.60 2.61
C GLN A 183 18.35 9.78 3.95
N GLY A 184 19.38 8.98 4.16
CA GLY A 184 20.18 8.99 5.38
C GLY A 184 19.53 8.34 6.60
N ARG A 185 18.20 8.31 6.70
CA ARG A 185 17.42 7.65 7.75
C ARG A 185 16.08 7.17 7.20
N ILE A 186 15.40 6.27 7.89
CA ILE A 186 14.04 5.84 7.55
C ILE A 186 13.09 7.04 7.60
N THR A 187 12.20 7.19 6.61
CA THR A 187 11.08 8.14 6.65
C THR A 187 9.77 7.39 6.72
N ILE A 188 8.91 7.73 7.68
CA ILE A 188 7.52 7.31 7.77
C ILE A 188 6.67 8.45 7.22
N LEU A 189 6.12 8.27 6.03
CA LEU A 189 5.19 9.21 5.42
C LEU A 189 3.78 8.90 5.93
N ASP A 190 3.15 9.82 6.64
CA ASP A 190 1.99 9.57 7.51
C ASP A 190 0.82 10.50 7.21
N ARG A 191 -0.39 10.09 7.60
CA ARG A 191 -1.63 10.89 7.47
C ARG A 191 -1.94 11.23 6.01
N TYR A 192 -2.19 10.19 5.24
CA TYR A 192 -2.59 10.31 3.84
C TYR A 192 -3.98 10.96 3.72
N PRO A 193 -4.28 11.61 2.57
CA PRO A 193 -5.64 12.01 2.26
C PRO A 193 -6.62 10.83 2.34
N ALA A 194 -7.81 11.06 2.89
CA ALA A 194 -8.84 10.02 3.00
C ALA A 194 -9.29 9.48 1.62
N ALA A 195 -9.15 10.27 0.56
CA ALA A 195 -9.38 9.86 -0.82
C ALA A 195 -8.37 8.80 -1.32
N GLU A 196 -7.17 8.76 -0.71
CA GLU A 196 -6.09 7.82 -1.04
C GLU A 196 -5.96 6.69 -0.01
N ALA A 197 -6.97 6.47 0.82
CA ALA A 197 -6.87 5.57 1.96
C ALA A 197 -8.02 4.55 2.01
N ALA A 198 -8.14 3.73 0.95
CA ALA A 198 -9.27 2.82 0.75
C ALA A 198 -9.60 1.92 1.96
N LEU A 199 -8.59 1.48 2.70
CA LEU A 199 -8.72 0.51 3.81
C LEU A 199 -8.44 1.11 5.19
N ALA A 200 -8.03 2.40 5.25
CA ALA A 200 -7.71 3.08 6.49
C ALA A 200 -8.92 3.84 7.06
N ARG A 201 -9.01 3.88 8.37
CA ARG A 201 -9.97 4.77 9.06
C ARG A 201 -9.54 6.22 8.95
N ARG A 202 -10.53 7.13 8.98
CA ARG A 202 -10.27 8.56 8.98
C ARG A 202 -9.58 8.99 10.27
N LEU A 203 -8.74 10.02 10.15
CA LEU A 203 -8.04 10.58 11.30
C LEU A 203 -9.05 11.31 12.22
N PRO A 204 -9.09 11.02 13.53
CA PRO A 204 -9.91 11.75 14.47
C PRO A 204 -9.60 13.26 14.46
N GLY A 205 -10.62 14.09 14.27
CA GLY A 205 -10.49 15.56 14.26
C GLY A 205 -10.11 16.17 12.90
N GLU A 206 -9.67 15.37 11.92
CA GLU A 206 -9.41 15.84 10.55
C GLU A 206 -9.88 14.78 9.53
N PRO A 207 -11.18 14.74 9.19
CA PRO A 207 -11.77 13.66 8.38
C PRO A 207 -11.31 13.66 6.90
N ARG A 208 -10.61 14.70 6.43
CA ARG A 208 -9.97 14.73 5.10
C ARG A 208 -8.73 13.88 5.04
N LEU A 209 -8.16 13.51 6.21
CA LEU A 209 -6.99 12.65 6.35
C LEU A 209 -7.37 11.29 6.94
N ALA A 210 -6.49 10.31 6.78
CA ALA A 210 -6.68 8.96 7.28
C ALA A 210 -5.42 8.47 8.01
N GLU A 211 -5.58 7.48 8.87
CA GLU A 211 -4.51 6.75 9.53
C GLU A 211 -3.90 5.73 8.55
N ARG A 212 -3.31 6.25 7.47
CA ARG A 212 -2.48 5.52 6.51
C ARG A 212 -1.06 6.06 6.58
N PHE A 213 -0.10 5.16 6.49
CA PHE A 213 1.31 5.51 6.40
C PHE A 213 2.06 4.58 5.46
N GLU A 214 3.15 5.07 4.92
CA GLU A 214 4.13 4.30 4.17
C GLU A 214 5.53 4.49 4.75
N VAL A 215 6.38 3.48 4.63
CA VAL A 215 7.75 3.51 5.16
C VAL A 215 8.74 3.45 4.03
N TYR A 216 9.65 4.43 4.01
CA TYR A 216 10.64 4.60 2.96
C TYR A 216 12.07 4.48 3.48
N ALA A 217 12.93 3.85 2.67
CA ALA A 217 14.37 3.90 2.80
C ALA A 217 15.00 4.03 1.40
N CYS A 218 15.99 4.90 1.24
CA CYS A 218 16.68 5.15 -0.03
C CYS A 218 15.75 5.58 -1.19
N GLY A 219 14.63 6.24 -0.90
CA GLY A 219 13.62 6.61 -1.88
C GLY A 219 12.79 5.43 -2.40
N VAL A 220 12.78 4.31 -1.68
CA VAL A 220 12.01 3.11 -2.00
C VAL A 220 10.99 2.86 -0.90
N GLU A 221 9.74 2.72 -1.29
CA GLU A 221 8.66 2.27 -0.41
C GLU A 221 8.90 0.81 0.00
N LEU A 222 8.98 0.57 1.30
CA LEU A 222 9.17 -0.76 1.88
C LEU A 222 7.90 -1.35 2.47
N ALA A 223 7.02 -0.50 2.99
CA ALA A 223 5.80 -0.95 3.67
C ALA A 223 4.68 0.09 3.58
N ASN A 224 3.44 -0.38 3.62
CA ASN A 224 2.20 0.41 3.66
C ASN A 224 1.30 -0.13 4.78
N GLY A 225 0.80 0.74 5.65
CA GLY A 225 0.03 0.33 6.81
C GLY A 225 -1.10 1.28 7.18
N PHE A 226 -2.02 0.76 7.99
CA PHE A 226 -3.27 1.43 8.32
C PHE A 226 -3.61 1.32 9.80
N GLY A 227 -4.30 2.37 10.33
CA GLY A 227 -5.33 2.16 11.33
C GLY A 227 -6.57 1.66 10.60
N GLU A 228 -7.00 0.45 10.90
CA GLU A 228 -7.94 -0.29 10.07
C GLU A 228 -9.36 0.30 10.09
N LEU A 229 -9.96 0.43 8.90
CA LEU A 229 -11.38 0.76 8.77
C LEU A 229 -12.22 -0.47 9.16
N THR A 230 -13.12 -0.29 10.13
CA THR A 230 -14.04 -1.33 10.60
C THR A 230 -15.52 -1.04 10.27
N ASP A 231 -15.80 0.11 9.66
CA ASP A 231 -17.14 0.45 9.18
C ASP A 231 -17.41 -0.28 7.85
N MET A 232 -18.25 -1.30 7.92
CA MET A 232 -18.62 -2.14 6.77
C MET A 232 -19.30 -1.33 5.67
N ASP A 233 -20.16 -0.37 6.02
CA ASP A 233 -20.91 0.40 5.03
C ASP A 233 -20.02 1.43 4.32
N GLU A 234 -19.11 2.07 5.06
CA GLU A 234 -18.08 2.93 4.44
C GLU A 234 -17.16 2.11 3.56
N GLN A 235 -16.68 0.95 4.01
CA GLN A 235 -15.80 0.09 3.22
C GLN A 235 -16.47 -0.36 1.92
N ARG A 236 -17.73 -0.75 1.98
CA ARG A 236 -18.50 -1.13 0.78
C ARG A 236 -18.62 0.01 -0.21
N ARG A 237 -18.93 1.22 0.26
CA ARG A 237 -19.01 2.40 -0.63
C ARG A 237 -17.67 2.67 -1.32
N ARG A 238 -16.56 2.59 -0.56
CA ARG A 238 -15.21 2.77 -1.13
C ARG A 238 -14.89 1.70 -2.18
N PHE A 239 -15.14 0.43 -1.89
CA PHE A 239 -14.92 -0.66 -2.86
C PHE A 239 -15.75 -0.52 -4.12
N ILE A 240 -16.99 -0.09 -4.02
CA ILE A 240 -17.84 0.16 -5.20
C ILE A 240 -17.23 1.26 -6.06
N ALA A 241 -16.82 2.38 -5.45
CA ALA A 241 -16.20 3.50 -6.17
C ALA A 241 -14.89 3.08 -6.87
N GLU A 242 -14.02 2.32 -6.18
CA GLU A 242 -12.78 1.76 -6.74
C GLU A 242 -13.07 0.82 -7.94
N MET A 243 -14.08 -0.03 -7.82
CA MET A 243 -14.45 -0.95 -8.90
C MET A 243 -15.12 -0.24 -10.08
N ASP A 244 -15.84 0.85 -9.85
CA ASP A 244 -16.39 1.70 -10.90
C ASP A 244 -15.25 2.39 -11.68
N GLU A 245 -14.24 2.89 -10.98
CA GLU A 245 -13.05 3.48 -11.58
C GLU A 245 -12.24 2.43 -12.36
N LYS A 246 -12.04 1.23 -11.78
CA LYS A 246 -11.37 0.12 -12.46
C LYS A 246 -12.10 -0.29 -13.73
N GLN A 247 -13.43 -0.38 -13.68
CA GLN A 247 -14.25 -0.68 -14.86
C GLN A 247 -14.13 0.42 -15.93
N ARG A 248 -14.16 1.69 -15.52
CA ARG A 248 -14.01 2.82 -16.42
C ARG A 248 -12.66 2.84 -17.14
N ARG A 249 -11.56 2.57 -16.41
CA ARG A 249 -10.19 2.64 -16.96
C ARG A 249 -9.75 1.39 -17.69
N TYR A 250 -10.09 0.23 -17.16
CA TYR A 250 -9.48 -1.03 -17.59
C TYR A 250 -10.49 -2.03 -18.17
N GLY A 251 -11.80 -1.72 -18.12
CA GLY A 251 -12.84 -2.65 -18.55
C GLY A 251 -12.99 -3.89 -17.68
N VAL A 252 -12.46 -3.84 -16.46
CA VAL A 252 -12.41 -4.99 -15.51
C VAL A 252 -13.05 -4.58 -14.19
N ARG A 253 -13.86 -5.48 -13.63
CA ARG A 253 -14.44 -5.33 -12.29
C ARG A 253 -14.28 -6.63 -11.52
N TYR A 254 -13.75 -6.56 -10.32
CA TYR A 254 -13.68 -7.71 -9.42
C TYR A 254 -14.94 -7.80 -8.54
N PRO A 255 -15.35 -9.01 -8.15
CA PRO A 255 -16.44 -9.17 -7.19
C PRO A 255 -16.04 -8.62 -5.82
N LEU A 256 -17.02 -8.17 -5.04
CA LEU A 256 -16.83 -7.87 -3.64
C LEU A 256 -16.80 -9.17 -2.82
N ASP A 257 -15.92 -9.22 -1.81
CA ASP A 257 -15.92 -10.31 -0.83
C ASP A 257 -16.94 -9.98 0.28
N GLU A 258 -18.16 -10.51 0.13
CA GLU A 258 -19.24 -10.27 1.09
C GLU A 258 -18.93 -10.84 2.47
N ASP A 259 -18.20 -11.96 2.55
CA ASP A 259 -17.76 -12.55 3.82
C ASP A 259 -16.75 -11.65 4.52
N PHE A 260 -15.87 -11.00 3.77
CA PHE A 260 -14.96 -9.99 4.30
C PHE A 260 -15.71 -8.78 4.86
N LEU A 261 -16.66 -8.24 4.10
CA LEU A 261 -17.47 -7.11 4.55
C LEU A 261 -18.28 -7.46 5.81
N ALA A 262 -18.87 -8.64 5.87
CA ALA A 262 -19.56 -9.13 7.07
C ALA A 262 -18.60 -9.35 8.26
N ALA A 263 -17.36 -9.73 8.02
CA ALA A 263 -16.33 -9.88 9.05
C ALA A 263 -15.93 -8.53 9.65
N LEU A 264 -15.81 -7.47 8.85
CA LEU A 264 -15.44 -6.12 9.31
C LEU A 264 -16.37 -5.60 10.42
N ALA A 265 -17.67 -5.88 10.32
CA ALA A 265 -18.65 -5.48 11.34
C ALA A 265 -18.36 -6.08 12.74
N ARG A 266 -17.54 -7.14 12.82
CA ARG A 266 -17.18 -7.84 14.06
C ARG A 266 -15.69 -7.67 14.40
N MET A 267 -14.93 -7.07 13.51
CA MET A 267 -13.49 -6.88 13.72
C MET A 267 -13.26 -5.84 14.81
N PRO A 268 -12.44 -6.11 15.83
CA PRO A 268 -12.05 -5.11 16.80
C PRO A 268 -11.26 -3.99 16.13
N PRO A 269 -11.17 -2.78 16.74
CA PRO A 269 -10.19 -1.80 16.32
C PRO A 269 -8.81 -2.45 16.22
N ALA A 270 -8.14 -2.25 15.10
CA ALA A 270 -6.86 -2.88 14.83
C ALA A 270 -5.98 -1.96 14.00
N SER A 271 -4.72 -2.32 13.90
CA SER A 271 -3.75 -1.72 12.99
C SER A 271 -3.01 -2.82 12.25
N GLY A 272 -2.72 -2.61 10.99
CA GLY A 272 -2.05 -3.55 10.13
C GLY A 272 -1.02 -2.90 9.22
N ILE A 273 -0.12 -3.71 8.69
CA ILE A 273 0.92 -3.26 7.78
C ILE A 273 1.35 -4.40 6.87
N ALA A 274 1.58 -4.07 5.61
CA ALA A 274 2.15 -4.95 4.60
C ALA A 274 3.54 -4.44 4.20
N MET A 275 4.55 -5.31 4.28
CA MET A 275 5.94 -5.03 3.94
C MET A 275 6.38 -5.89 2.76
N GLY A 276 6.95 -5.26 1.74
CA GLY A 276 7.62 -5.97 0.65
C GLY A 276 8.94 -6.58 1.13
N PHE A 277 8.92 -7.86 1.54
CA PHE A 277 10.07 -8.50 2.16
C PHE A 277 11.28 -8.54 1.23
N ASP A 278 11.07 -8.86 -0.05
CA ASP A 278 12.16 -8.90 -1.03
C ASP A 278 12.78 -7.52 -1.27
N ARG A 279 12.00 -6.43 -1.18
CA ARG A 279 12.57 -5.06 -1.22
C ARG A 279 13.46 -4.76 -0.03
N VAL A 280 13.09 -5.20 1.17
CA VAL A 280 13.94 -5.06 2.37
C VAL A 280 15.25 -5.83 2.19
N VAL A 281 15.19 -7.08 1.70
CA VAL A 281 16.38 -7.89 1.40
C VAL A 281 17.23 -7.21 0.32
N MET A 282 16.61 -6.68 -0.73
CA MET A 282 17.30 -5.97 -1.80
C MET A 282 18.09 -4.76 -1.28
N LEU A 283 17.48 -3.93 -0.42
CA LEU A 283 18.15 -2.78 0.17
C LEU A 283 19.24 -3.17 1.18
N ALA A 284 19.02 -4.21 1.97
CA ALA A 284 19.98 -4.71 2.95
C ALA A 284 21.23 -5.33 2.30
N THR A 285 21.06 -5.97 1.13
CA THR A 285 22.17 -6.56 0.36
C THR A 285 22.78 -5.59 -0.65
N GLY A 286 22.13 -4.45 -0.93
CA GLY A 286 22.54 -3.51 -1.96
C GLY A 286 22.30 -4.00 -3.40
N ALA A 287 21.43 -4.99 -3.58
CA ALA A 287 21.08 -5.51 -4.90
C ALA A 287 20.37 -4.43 -5.74
N PRO A 288 20.72 -4.27 -7.04
CA PRO A 288 20.15 -3.23 -7.91
C PRO A 288 18.73 -3.56 -8.41
N ARG A 289 18.33 -4.83 -8.37
CA ARG A 289 17.05 -5.32 -8.87
C ARG A 289 16.45 -6.34 -7.90
N ILE A 290 15.13 -6.37 -7.82
CA ILE A 290 14.41 -7.35 -7.02
C ILE A 290 14.66 -8.80 -7.48
N ASP A 291 14.83 -8.99 -8.79
CA ASP A 291 15.14 -10.31 -9.36
C ASP A 291 16.45 -10.92 -8.81
N ASP A 292 17.39 -10.07 -8.35
CA ASP A 292 18.70 -10.51 -7.82
C ASP A 292 18.59 -11.15 -6.41
N VAL A 293 17.48 -10.96 -5.74
CA VAL A 293 17.23 -11.49 -4.38
C VAL A 293 16.13 -12.56 -4.36
N LEU A 294 15.44 -12.77 -5.46
CA LEU A 294 14.46 -13.86 -5.59
C LEU A 294 15.19 -15.17 -5.86
N TRP A 295 14.78 -16.24 -5.18
CA TRP A 295 15.36 -17.57 -5.37
C TRP A 295 15.20 -18.08 -6.81
N VAL A 296 14.01 -17.88 -7.37
CA VAL A 296 13.67 -18.20 -8.75
C VAL A 296 12.81 -17.05 -9.28
N PRO A 297 13.40 -16.06 -9.93
CA PRO A 297 12.64 -14.95 -10.51
C PRO A 297 11.73 -15.45 -11.63
N VAL A 298 10.59 -14.79 -11.79
CA VAL A 298 9.65 -15.09 -12.89
C VAL A 298 10.35 -14.77 -14.20
N GLY A 299 10.63 -15.82 -15.01
CA GLY A 299 11.36 -15.69 -16.25
C GLY A 299 10.66 -14.78 -17.25
N GLU A 300 11.43 -13.97 -17.96
CA GLU A 300 10.98 -13.33 -19.19
C GLU A 300 11.12 -14.37 -20.32
N ARG A 301 10.03 -14.64 -21.03
CA ARG A 301 10.20 -15.25 -22.34
C ARG A 301 10.67 -14.16 -23.30
N PRO A 302 11.69 -14.43 -24.13
CA PRO A 302 12.11 -13.50 -25.16
C PRO A 302 11.01 -13.20 -26.17
#